data_93f7530b18987c099a453f38c0c04c02
#
_entry.id   93f7530b18987c099a453f38c0c04c02
#
_cell.length_a   1.000
_cell.length_b   1.000
_cell.length_c   1.000
_cell.angle_alpha   90.00
_cell.angle_beta   90.00
_cell.angle_gamma   90.00
#
_symmetry.space_group_name_H-M   'P 1'
#
loop_
_entity.id
_entity.type
_entity.pdbx_description
1 polymer ?
#
loop_
_entity_poly.entity_id
_entity_poly.type
_entity_poly.pdbx_seq_one_letter_code
_entity_poly.pdbx_strand_id
1 'polypeptide(L)'
;MEMDEQADKFLSKEEQLLRWCKQKRIFSKAETISFGTNNYYLRAERTIRDFVLQGIVRKIGKDECIRRNLKGNMAWYEVASY
;
A
#
# COMPACT_ATOMS: atom_id res chain seq x y z
N MET A 1 10.11 13.71 -15.49
CA MET A 1 10.16 12.31 -15.80
C MET A 1 11.43 11.64 -15.38
N GLU A 2 12.56 11.97 -15.99
CA GLU A 2 13.82 11.41 -15.51
C GLU A 2 14.08 11.78 -14.07
N MET A 3 13.70 12.98 -13.67
CA MET A 3 13.88 13.42 -12.29
C MET A 3 13.03 12.60 -11.34
N ASP A 4 11.85 12.15 -11.75
CA ASP A 4 11.00 11.33 -10.90
C ASP A 4 11.64 9.98 -10.62
N GLU A 5 12.21 9.34 -11.64
CA GLU A 5 12.88 8.08 -11.45
C GLU A 5 14.10 8.22 -10.53
N GLN A 6 14.85 9.28 -10.69
CA GLN A 6 15.99 9.54 -9.83
C GLN A 6 15.55 9.82 -8.40
N ALA A 7 14.46 10.58 -8.25
CA ALA A 7 13.92 10.86 -6.93
C ALA A 7 13.51 9.57 -6.22
N ASP A 8 12.90 8.63 -6.92
CA ASP A 8 12.49 7.35 -6.36
C ASP A 8 13.69 6.57 -5.80
N LYS A 9 14.83 6.64 -6.45
CA LYS A 9 16.02 5.94 -5.99
C LYS A 9 16.54 6.47 -4.66
N PHE A 10 16.24 7.72 -4.34
CA PHE A 10 16.71 8.36 -3.11
C PHE A 10 15.63 8.37 -2.03
N LEU A 11 14.43 7.90 -2.31
CA LEU A 11 13.40 7.79 -1.30
C LEU A 11 13.69 6.61 -0.37
N SER A 12 13.30 6.75 0.90
CA SER A 12 13.34 5.62 1.81
C SER A 12 12.38 4.54 1.33
N LYS A 13 12.55 3.33 1.83
CA LYS A 13 11.65 2.22 1.47
C LYS A 13 10.21 2.53 1.88
N GLU A 14 10.03 3.17 3.02
CA GLU A 14 8.72 3.59 3.51
C GLU A 14 8.07 4.60 2.57
N GLU A 15 8.84 5.58 2.10
CA GLU A 15 8.34 6.57 1.16
C GLU A 15 7.99 5.94 -0.19
N GLN A 16 8.79 5.00 -0.65
CA GLN A 16 8.50 4.27 -1.88
C GLN A 16 7.18 3.50 -1.76
N LEU A 17 6.96 2.86 -0.62
CA LEU A 17 5.72 2.15 -0.35
C LEU A 17 4.53 3.11 -0.33
N LEU A 18 4.67 4.24 0.32
CA LEU A 18 3.61 5.24 0.37
C LEU A 18 3.23 5.72 -1.03
N ARG A 19 4.23 5.97 -1.85
CA ARG A 19 4.01 6.39 -3.23
C ARG A 19 3.28 5.32 -4.02
N TRP A 20 3.68 4.07 -3.85
CA TRP A 20 3.01 2.93 -4.48
C TRP A 20 1.54 2.84 -4.04
N CYS A 21 1.27 3.01 -2.75
CA CYS A 21 -0.10 3.01 -2.23
C CYS A 21 -0.95 4.08 -2.91
N LYS A 22 -0.41 5.28 -3.04
CA LYS A 22 -1.13 6.40 -3.66
C LYS A 22 -1.42 6.16 -5.14
N GLN A 23 -0.53 5.46 -5.83
CA GLN A 23 -0.74 5.12 -7.23
C GLN A 23 -1.81 4.04 -7.39
N LYS A 24 -1.79 3.04 -6.52
CA LYS A 24 -2.76 1.93 -6.56
C LYS A 24 -4.13 2.35 -6.04
N ARG A 25 -4.17 3.17 -5.01
CA ARG A 25 -5.34 3.62 -4.28
C ARG A 25 -6.04 2.53 -3.49
N ILE A 26 -6.28 1.38 -4.09
CA ILE A 26 -6.83 0.19 -3.44
C ILE A 26 -5.85 -0.94 -3.68
N PHE A 27 -5.52 -1.66 -2.63
CA PHE A 27 -4.55 -2.75 -2.73
C PHE A 27 -4.82 -3.79 -1.65
N SER A 28 -4.40 -5.02 -1.90
CA SER A 28 -4.57 -6.13 -0.98
C SER A 28 -3.29 -6.37 -0.18
N LYS A 29 -3.43 -7.15 0.89
CA LYS A 29 -2.27 -7.60 1.66
C LYS A 29 -1.29 -8.36 0.76
N ALA A 30 -1.80 -9.20 -0.13
CA ALA A 30 -0.95 -9.97 -1.04
C ALA A 30 -0.13 -9.06 -1.95
N GLU A 31 -0.75 -7.99 -2.46
CA GLU A 31 -0.04 -7.03 -3.29
C GLU A 31 1.03 -6.27 -2.49
N THR A 32 0.75 -5.97 -1.24
CA THR A 32 1.72 -5.33 -0.35
C THR A 32 2.94 -6.23 -0.14
N ILE A 33 2.71 -7.51 0.09
CA ILE A 33 3.79 -8.48 0.28
C ILE A 33 4.62 -8.60 -1.00
N SER A 34 3.96 -8.66 -2.16
CA SER A 34 4.65 -8.69 -3.45
C SER A 34 5.52 -7.46 -3.66
N PHE A 35 4.98 -6.28 -3.34
CA PHE A 35 5.77 -5.05 -3.42
C PHE A 35 7.01 -5.15 -2.53
N GLY A 36 6.84 -5.63 -1.30
CA GLY A 36 7.95 -5.78 -0.37
C GLY A 36 9.01 -6.73 -0.89
N THR A 37 8.59 -7.86 -1.45
CA THR A 37 9.51 -8.84 -2.01
C THR A 37 10.27 -8.25 -3.21
N ASN A 38 9.55 -7.59 -4.11
CA ASN A 38 10.15 -7.05 -5.34
C ASN A 38 11.08 -5.87 -5.07
N ASN A 39 10.91 -5.20 -3.96
CA ASN A 39 11.70 -4.02 -3.60
C ASN A 39 12.62 -4.28 -2.42
N TYR A 40 12.82 -5.52 -2.03
CA TYR A 40 13.67 -5.90 -0.90
C TYR A 40 13.28 -5.19 0.39
N TYR A 41 11.98 -5.05 0.62
CA TYR A 41 11.45 -4.37 1.79
C TYR A 41 10.54 -5.31 2.59
N LEU A 42 11.13 -6.04 3.52
CA LEU A 42 10.41 -7.06 4.30
C LEU A 42 9.40 -6.46 5.29
N ARG A 43 9.52 -5.18 5.59
CA ARG A 43 8.62 -4.50 6.54
C ARG A 43 7.42 -3.84 5.86
N ALA A 44 7.17 -4.10 4.60
CA ALA A 44 6.09 -3.45 3.87
C ALA A 44 4.73 -3.63 4.57
N GLU A 45 4.40 -4.84 4.98
CA GLU A 45 3.15 -5.12 5.64
C GLU A 45 3.01 -4.37 6.98
N ARG A 46 4.08 -4.36 7.75
CA ARG A 46 4.10 -3.63 9.02
C ARG A 46 3.94 -2.13 8.80
N THR A 47 4.59 -1.61 7.78
CA THR A 47 4.50 -0.19 7.44
C THR A 47 3.07 0.18 7.03
N ILE A 48 2.37 -0.70 6.33
CA ILE A 48 0.95 -0.46 6.01
C ILE A 48 0.13 -0.33 7.30
N ARG A 49 0.39 -1.15 8.30
CA ARG A 49 -0.30 -1.00 9.60
C ARG A 49 -0.04 0.36 10.23
N ASP A 50 1.19 0.85 10.12
CA ASP A 50 1.54 2.18 10.63
C ASP A 50 0.79 3.26 9.86
N PHE A 51 0.66 3.12 8.55
CA PHE A 51 -0.11 4.05 7.74
C PHE A 51 -1.59 4.05 8.13
N VAL A 52 -2.14 2.90 8.50
CA VAL A 52 -3.51 2.83 9.01
C VAL A 52 -3.63 3.59 10.32
N LEU A 53 -2.68 3.42 11.22
CA LEU A 53 -2.68 4.14 12.50
C LEU A 53 -2.56 5.66 12.30
N GLN A 54 -1.86 6.09 11.28
CA GLN A 54 -1.69 7.51 10.96
C GLN A 54 -2.88 8.09 10.18
N GLY A 55 -3.80 7.26 9.74
CA GLY A 55 -4.95 7.72 8.97
C GLY A 55 -4.67 7.95 7.49
N ILE A 56 -3.49 7.56 7.01
CA ILE A 56 -3.13 7.69 5.60
C ILE A 56 -3.84 6.64 4.75
N VAL A 57 -3.96 5.45 5.29
CA VAL A 57 -4.59 4.29 4.67
C VAL A 57 -5.65 3.77 5.62
N ARG A 58 -6.76 3.30 5.10
CA ARG A 58 -7.77 2.63 5.92
C ARG A 58 -7.93 1.18 5.47
N LYS A 59 -8.25 0.31 6.41
CA LYS A 59 -8.57 -1.07 6.10
C LYS A 59 -10.04 -1.13 5.68
N ILE A 60 -10.30 -1.75 4.54
CA ILE A 60 -11.65 -1.89 4.02
C ILE A 60 -12.37 -2.99 4.79
N GLY A 61 -13.55 -2.68 5.30
CA GLY A 61 -14.34 -3.66 6.05
C GLY A 61 -14.80 -4.83 5.19
N LYS A 62 -15.08 -5.96 5.83
CA LYS A 62 -15.47 -7.18 5.14
C LYS A 62 -16.70 -6.98 4.27
N ASP A 63 -17.72 -6.29 4.79
CA ASP A 63 -18.96 -6.04 4.04
C ASP A 63 -18.70 -5.18 2.82
N GLU A 64 -17.85 -4.19 2.97
CA GLU A 64 -17.50 -3.31 1.86
C GLU A 64 -16.70 -4.07 0.79
N CYS A 65 -15.83 -4.99 1.20
CA CYS A 65 -15.09 -5.83 0.26
C CYS A 65 -16.07 -6.65 -0.59
N ILE A 66 -17.09 -7.20 0.02
CA ILE A 66 -18.10 -7.98 -0.68
C ILE A 66 -18.84 -7.10 -1.68
N ARG A 67 -19.28 -5.91 -1.27
CA ARG A 67 -19.99 -4.99 -2.16
C ARG A 67 -19.15 -4.53 -3.34
N ARG A 68 -17.84 -4.41 -3.16
CA ARG A 68 -16.91 -3.96 -4.20
C ARG A 68 -16.33 -5.10 -5.02
N ASN A 69 -16.73 -6.34 -4.75
CA ASN A 69 -16.19 -7.53 -5.42
C ASN A 69 -14.68 -7.67 -5.25
N LEU A 70 -14.16 -7.29 -4.09
CA LEU A 70 -12.75 -7.51 -3.77
C LEU A 70 -12.58 -8.96 -3.35
N LYS A 71 -11.71 -9.66 -4.06
CA LYS A 71 -11.64 -11.13 -3.97
C LYS A 71 -10.79 -11.62 -2.80
N GLY A 72 -11.11 -12.83 -2.34
CA GLY A 72 -10.30 -13.57 -1.41
C GLY A 72 -10.59 -13.24 0.04
N ASN A 73 -9.96 -14.00 0.92
CA ASN A 73 -10.09 -13.83 2.37
C ASN A 73 -8.97 -12.96 2.93
N MET A 74 -8.35 -12.16 2.10
CA MET A 74 -7.23 -11.31 2.50
C MET A 74 -7.71 -9.92 2.87
N ALA A 75 -6.88 -9.21 3.62
CA ALA A 75 -7.16 -7.82 3.95
C ALA A 75 -7.00 -6.93 2.72
N TRP A 76 -7.87 -5.95 2.61
CA TRP A 76 -7.84 -4.93 1.57
C TRP A 76 -7.73 -3.55 2.20
N TYR A 77 -7.03 -2.68 1.53
CA TYR A 77 -6.73 -1.33 2.03
C TYR A 77 -7.01 -0.30 0.96
N GLU A 78 -7.29 0.91 1.40
CA GLU A 78 -7.57 2.04 0.52
C GLU A 78 -6.90 3.29 1.08
N VAL A 79 -6.34 4.12 0.20
CA VAL A 79 -5.76 5.39 0.62
C VAL A 79 -6.90 6.30 1.10
N ALA A 80 -6.79 6.76 2.35
CA ALA A 80 -7.86 7.52 3.01
C ALA A 80 -7.80 9.02 2.72
N SER A 81 -6.62 9.53 2.40
CA SER A 81 -6.47 10.97 2.12
C SER A 81 -5.42 11.19 1.06
N TYR A 82 -5.59 12.25 0.33
CA TYR A 82 -4.69 12.64 -0.74
C TYR A 82 -4.11 14.00 -0.46
#